data_837ccb4ec7e47c7fc74356bcf2870b36
#
_entry.id   837ccb4ec7e47c7fc74356bcf2870b36
#
_cell.length_a   1.000
_cell.length_b   1.000
_cell.length_c   1.000
_cell.angle_alpha   90.00
_cell.angle_beta   90.00
_cell.angle_gamma   90.00
#
_symmetry.space_group_name_H-M   'P 1'
#
loop_
_entity.id
_entity.type
_entity.pdbx_description
1 polymer ?
#
loop_
_entity_poly.entity_id
_entity_poly.type
_entity_poly.pdbx_seq_one_letter_code
_entity_poly.pdbx_strand_id
1 'polypeptide(L)'
;MRNAASEMLPLYAIVAGRAEHIPALNDIELAAARLLKGYAPESVLRETSSAAELREAIDAGLLWVAVSDARPVGFAHAKLLEAGRAHLDELDVHPDHGRRGVGRRLVGAVCDWAAASSLDAVTLSTFRAPPWNAPFYASMGFRVLADHELTPALRRVVAQETRRGLDPAQRVVMYRGTRRSPAWL
;
A
#
# COMPACT_ATOMS: atom_id res chain seq x y z
N MET A 1 -32.02 -30.26 -12.20
CA MET A 1 -30.92 -30.42 -11.23
C MET A 1 -29.86 -29.40 -11.59
N ARG A 2 -29.82 -28.28 -10.87
CA ARG A 2 -28.78 -27.23 -11.07
C ARG A 2 -27.62 -27.59 -10.16
N ASN A 3 -26.49 -27.90 -10.79
CA ASN A 3 -25.26 -28.19 -10.09
C ASN A 3 -24.69 -26.84 -9.60
N ALA A 4 -24.93 -26.49 -8.34
CA ALA A 4 -24.27 -25.40 -7.68
C ALA A 4 -22.82 -25.82 -7.39
N ALA A 5 -21.92 -25.63 -8.35
CA ALA A 5 -20.50 -25.59 -8.06
C ALA A 5 -20.31 -24.40 -7.09
N SER A 6 -20.12 -24.71 -5.81
CA SER A 6 -19.67 -23.74 -4.82
C SER A 6 -18.33 -23.23 -5.33
N GLU A 7 -18.31 -22.03 -5.91
CA GLU A 7 -17.07 -21.31 -6.19
C GLU A 7 -16.42 -21.03 -4.84
N MET A 8 -15.52 -21.91 -4.44
CA MET A 8 -14.62 -21.64 -3.32
C MET A 8 -13.82 -20.39 -3.71
N LEU A 9 -14.10 -19.27 -3.03
CA LEU A 9 -13.31 -18.07 -3.17
C LEU A 9 -11.85 -18.42 -2.90
N PRO A 10 -10.90 -17.99 -3.73
CA PRO A 10 -9.50 -18.32 -3.55
C PRO A 10 -9.05 -17.89 -2.16
N LEU A 11 -8.39 -18.80 -1.45
CA LEU A 11 -7.85 -18.52 -0.13
C LEU A 11 -6.60 -17.67 -0.29
N TYR A 12 -6.71 -16.37 0.01
CA TYR A 12 -5.56 -15.48 0.04
C TYR A 12 -4.81 -15.63 1.36
N ALA A 13 -3.50 -15.75 1.31
CA ALA A 13 -2.63 -15.65 2.47
C ALA A 13 -1.75 -14.40 2.35
N ILE A 14 -1.50 -13.73 3.47
CA ILE A 14 -0.49 -12.67 3.55
C ILE A 14 0.76 -13.28 4.17
N VAL A 15 1.86 -13.20 3.45
CA VAL A 15 3.14 -13.76 3.85
C VAL A 15 4.24 -12.68 3.81
N ALA A 16 5.35 -12.91 4.51
CA ALA A 16 6.53 -12.07 4.36
C ALA A 16 7.08 -12.16 2.93
N GLY A 17 7.54 -11.04 2.40
CA GLY A 17 8.20 -10.99 1.09
C GLY A 17 9.44 -11.88 1.07
N ARG A 18 9.73 -12.47 -0.09
CA ARG A 18 10.91 -13.29 -0.36
C ARG A 18 11.48 -12.95 -1.73
N ALA A 19 12.78 -13.20 -1.93
CA ALA A 19 13.46 -12.92 -3.19
C ALA A 19 12.78 -13.59 -4.42
N GLU A 20 12.22 -14.79 -4.23
CA GLU A 20 11.48 -15.53 -5.25
C GLU A 20 10.19 -14.84 -5.74
N HIS A 21 9.62 -13.92 -4.93
CA HIS A 21 8.43 -13.16 -5.30
C HIS A 21 8.74 -12.00 -6.26
N ILE A 22 9.95 -11.44 -6.22
CA ILE A 22 10.32 -10.18 -6.91
C ILE A 22 9.89 -10.13 -8.38
N PRO A 23 10.12 -11.16 -9.20
CA PRO A 23 9.73 -11.09 -10.61
C PRO A 23 8.24 -10.86 -10.83
N ALA A 24 7.38 -11.48 -9.98
CA ALA A 24 5.95 -11.32 -10.08
C ALA A 24 5.45 -9.97 -9.53
N LEU A 25 6.17 -9.34 -8.60
CA LEU A 25 5.77 -8.06 -8.02
C LEU A 25 5.79 -6.94 -9.05
N ASN A 26 6.80 -6.89 -9.92
CA ASN A 26 6.88 -5.88 -10.98
C ASN A 26 5.72 -6.01 -11.98
N ASP A 27 5.31 -7.23 -12.33
CA ASP A 27 4.16 -7.47 -13.20
C ASP A 27 2.85 -7.00 -12.55
N ILE A 28 2.71 -7.23 -11.24
CA ILE A 28 1.56 -6.79 -10.44
C ILE A 28 1.50 -5.27 -10.41
N GLU A 29 2.63 -4.60 -10.14
CA GLU A 29 2.77 -3.15 -10.08
C GLU A 29 2.36 -2.50 -11.40
N LEU A 30 2.89 -2.99 -12.53
CA LEU A 30 2.51 -2.52 -13.87
C LEU A 30 1.02 -2.77 -14.19
N ALA A 31 0.48 -3.90 -13.76
CA ALA A 31 -0.94 -4.19 -13.97
C ALA A 31 -1.84 -3.27 -13.14
N ALA A 32 -1.49 -3.02 -11.89
CA ALA A 32 -2.21 -2.13 -10.98
C ALA A 32 -2.12 -0.65 -11.42
N ALA A 33 -0.95 -0.21 -11.88
CA ALA A 33 -0.73 1.15 -12.36
C ALA A 33 -1.68 1.54 -13.50
N ARG A 34 -2.12 0.59 -14.34
CA ARG A 34 -3.09 0.85 -15.42
C ARG A 34 -4.43 1.41 -14.91
N LEU A 35 -4.81 1.11 -13.67
CA LEU A 35 -6.00 1.65 -13.04
C LEU A 35 -5.89 3.17 -12.78
N LEU A 36 -4.67 3.71 -12.77
CA LEU A 36 -4.38 5.13 -12.56
C LEU A 36 -4.26 5.92 -13.88
N LYS A 37 -4.59 5.29 -15.02
CA LYS A 37 -4.62 6.00 -16.31
C LYS A 37 -5.59 7.19 -16.24
N GLY A 38 -5.09 8.38 -16.60
CA GLY A 38 -5.83 9.63 -16.48
C GLY A 38 -5.68 10.35 -15.12
N TYR A 39 -5.06 9.69 -14.13
CA TYR A 39 -4.74 10.30 -12.84
C TYR A 39 -3.23 10.54 -12.68
N ALA A 40 -2.40 9.68 -13.26
CA ALA A 40 -0.95 9.79 -13.21
C ALA A 40 -0.34 9.97 -14.60
N PRO A 41 0.84 10.63 -14.72
CA PRO A 41 1.59 10.69 -15.97
C PRO A 41 1.99 9.29 -16.47
N GLU A 42 2.07 9.13 -17.80
CA GLU A 42 2.50 7.87 -18.44
C GLU A 42 3.90 7.41 -17.97
N SER A 43 4.81 8.34 -17.65
CA SER A 43 6.12 8.01 -17.07
C SER A 43 5.97 7.25 -15.76
N VAL A 44 5.10 7.74 -14.86
CA VAL A 44 4.85 7.10 -13.55
C VAL A 44 4.16 5.75 -13.70
N LEU A 45 3.22 5.63 -14.66
CA LEU A 45 2.51 4.35 -14.90
C LEU A 45 3.40 3.22 -15.43
N ARG A 46 4.63 3.54 -15.85
CA ARG A 46 5.63 2.58 -16.35
C ARG A 46 6.77 2.33 -15.38
N GLU A 47 6.81 3.06 -14.28
CA GLU A 47 7.81 2.85 -13.24
C GLU A 47 7.47 1.59 -12.46
N THR A 48 8.50 0.89 -12.02
CA THR A 48 8.41 -0.23 -11.08
C THR A 48 9.50 -0.12 -10.04
N SER A 49 9.24 -0.70 -8.90
CA SER A 49 10.25 -0.86 -7.85
C SER A 49 11.43 -1.67 -8.37
N SER A 50 12.64 -1.21 -8.13
CA SER A 50 13.84 -1.96 -8.53
C SER A 50 13.99 -3.24 -7.70
N ALA A 51 14.63 -4.25 -8.28
CA ALA A 51 14.93 -5.49 -7.55
C ALA A 51 15.81 -5.25 -6.30
N ALA A 52 16.64 -4.20 -6.31
CA ALA A 52 17.44 -3.81 -5.15
C ALA A 52 16.57 -3.26 -4.02
N GLU A 53 15.68 -2.31 -4.31
CA GLU A 53 14.74 -1.76 -3.33
C GLU A 53 13.86 -2.85 -2.71
N LEU A 54 13.33 -3.77 -3.54
CA LEU A 54 12.52 -4.88 -3.04
C LEU A 54 13.33 -5.84 -2.14
N ARG A 55 14.60 -6.10 -2.47
CA ARG A 55 15.49 -6.90 -1.59
C ARG A 55 15.76 -6.21 -0.27
N GLU A 56 16.08 -4.92 -0.28
CA GLU A 56 16.26 -4.13 0.94
C GLU A 56 15.01 -4.18 1.82
N ALA A 57 13.82 -4.05 1.22
CA ALA A 57 12.56 -4.16 1.93
C ALA A 57 12.32 -5.56 2.52
N ILE A 58 12.70 -6.63 1.79
CA ILE A 58 12.63 -8.01 2.27
C ILE A 58 13.58 -8.21 3.46
N ASP A 59 14.83 -7.78 3.34
CA ASP A 59 15.86 -7.93 4.39
C ASP A 59 15.48 -7.14 5.66
N ALA A 60 14.81 -6.01 5.49
CA ALA A 60 14.28 -5.20 6.60
C ALA A 60 12.95 -5.74 7.18
N GLY A 61 12.33 -6.76 6.56
CA GLY A 61 11.02 -7.28 6.99
C GLY A 61 9.85 -6.33 6.71
N LEU A 62 10.00 -5.46 5.68
CA LEU A 62 9.07 -4.38 5.33
C LEU A 62 8.30 -4.64 4.04
N LEU A 63 8.27 -5.89 3.57
CA LEU A 63 7.52 -6.32 2.40
C LEU A 63 6.56 -7.45 2.75
N TRP A 64 5.28 -7.26 2.45
CA TRP A 64 4.22 -8.26 2.60
C TRP A 64 3.67 -8.63 1.24
N VAL A 65 3.44 -9.91 1.00
CA VAL A 65 2.93 -10.43 -0.27
C VAL A 65 1.62 -11.19 -0.02
N ALA A 66 0.62 -10.86 -0.80
CA ALA A 66 -0.60 -11.65 -0.88
C ALA A 66 -0.41 -12.76 -1.91
N VAL A 67 -0.66 -14.00 -1.50
CA VAL A 67 -0.58 -15.17 -2.37
C VAL A 67 -1.94 -15.86 -2.48
N SER A 68 -2.22 -16.37 -3.68
CA SER A 68 -3.35 -17.25 -3.98
C SER A 68 -2.82 -18.39 -4.82
N ASP A 69 -3.12 -19.64 -4.44
CA ASP A 69 -2.61 -20.86 -5.09
C ASP A 69 -1.06 -20.80 -5.28
N ALA A 70 -0.37 -20.39 -4.22
CA ALA A 70 1.08 -20.22 -4.17
C ALA A 70 1.66 -19.13 -5.12
N ARG A 71 0.82 -18.32 -5.77
CA ARG A 71 1.25 -17.25 -6.67
C ARG A 71 1.04 -15.88 -6.03
N PRO A 72 2.02 -14.95 -6.12
CA PRO A 72 1.82 -13.55 -5.74
C PRO A 72 0.68 -12.92 -6.55
N VAL A 73 -0.21 -12.21 -5.86
CA VAL A 73 -1.35 -11.52 -6.47
C VAL A 73 -1.47 -10.06 -6.01
N GLY A 74 -0.63 -9.65 -5.08
CA GLY A 74 -0.54 -8.28 -4.58
C GLY A 74 0.57 -8.18 -3.54
N PHE A 75 0.98 -6.96 -3.23
CA PHE A 75 1.99 -6.71 -2.20
C PHE A 75 1.80 -5.34 -1.55
N ALA A 76 2.41 -5.19 -0.38
CA ALA A 76 2.58 -3.92 0.31
C ALA A 76 4.05 -3.76 0.71
N HIS A 77 4.61 -2.60 0.43
CA HIS A 77 5.95 -2.19 0.84
C HIS A 77 5.85 -1.00 1.78
N ALA A 78 6.52 -1.07 2.93
CA ALA A 78 6.61 0.03 3.87
C ALA A 78 8.06 0.50 4.05
N LYS A 79 8.22 1.73 4.49
CA LYS A 79 9.50 2.37 4.82
C LYS A 79 9.43 2.99 6.21
N LEU A 80 10.56 3.13 6.86
CA LEU A 80 10.73 3.94 8.08
C LEU A 80 11.31 5.29 7.65
N LEU A 81 10.47 6.30 7.47
CA LEU A 81 10.90 7.64 7.05
C LEU A 81 11.39 8.50 8.22
N GLU A 82 10.88 8.25 9.40
CA GLU A 82 11.19 8.95 10.63
C GLU A 82 10.93 8.06 11.85
N ALA A 83 11.50 8.43 13.00
CA ALA A 83 11.29 7.66 14.22
C ALA A 83 9.81 7.58 14.60
N GLY A 84 9.37 6.39 15.03
CA GLY A 84 8.01 6.14 15.51
C GLY A 84 6.95 6.00 14.43
N ARG A 85 7.27 6.11 13.13
CA ARG A 85 6.27 6.05 12.07
C ARG A 85 6.69 5.19 10.89
N ALA A 86 5.80 4.29 10.48
CA ALA A 86 5.90 3.61 9.20
C ALA A 86 5.25 4.45 8.09
N HIS A 87 5.76 4.32 6.88
CA HIS A 87 5.14 4.86 5.67
C HIS A 87 4.84 3.70 4.73
N LEU A 88 3.58 3.51 4.40
CA LEU A 88 3.17 2.59 3.33
C LEU A 88 3.52 3.27 2.01
N ASP A 89 4.60 2.80 1.40
CA ASP A 89 5.20 3.38 0.19
C ASP A 89 4.50 2.87 -1.07
N GLU A 90 4.20 1.55 -1.10
CA GLU A 90 3.52 0.91 -2.22
C GLU A 90 2.46 -0.08 -1.74
N LEU A 91 1.34 -0.13 -2.45
CA LEU A 91 0.28 -1.12 -2.27
C LEU A 91 -0.33 -1.46 -3.63
N ASP A 92 -0.05 -2.64 -4.12
CA ASP A 92 -0.58 -3.11 -5.38
C ASP A 92 -1.28 -4.45 -5.25
N VAL A 93 -2.40 -4.56 -5.96
CA VAL A 93 -3.13 -5.81 -6.14
C VAL A 93 -3.41 -5.97 -7.63
N HIS A 94 -3.06 -7.11 -8.18
CA HIS A 94 -3.36 -7.41 -9.58
C HIS A 94 -4.87 -7.24 -9.83
N PRO A 95 -5.30 -6.54 -10.90
CA PRO A 95 -6.71 -6.22 -11.15
C PRO A 95 -7.65 -7.42 -11.12
N ASP A 96 -7.21 -8.59 -11.58
CA ASP A 96 -7.99 -9.84 -11.56
C ASP A 96 -8.32 -10.33 -10.14
N HIS A 97 -7.57 -9.86 -9.14
CA HIS A 97 -7.77 -10.14 -7.72
C HIS A 97 -8.31 -8.92 -6.95
N GLY A 98 -8.64 -7.86 -7.65
CA GLY A 98 -9.22 -6.65 -7.09
C GLY A 98 -10.59 -6.89 -6.45
N ARG A 99 -10.97 -5.99 -5.50
CA ARG A 99 -12.29 -5.99 -4.82
C ARG A 99 -12.64 -7.27 -4.05
N ARG A 100 -11.64 -8.11 -3.76
CA ARG A 100 -11.76 -9.36 -2.97
C ARG A 100 -11.17 -9.21 -1.56
N GLY A 101 -10.91 -7.98 -1.12
CA GLY A 101 -10.37 -7.67 0.21
C GLY A 101 -8.86 -7.84 0.36
N VAL A 102 -8.13 -8.19 -0.71
CA VAL A 102 -6.67 -8.41 -0.68
C VAL A 102 -5.93 -7.16 -0.20
N GLY A 103 -6.19 -5.99 -0.79
CA GLY A 103 -5.56 -4.74 -0.37
C GLY A 103 -5.84 -4.41 1.10
N ARG A 104 -7.07 -4.64 1.59
CA ARG A 104 -7.42 -4.44 3.01
C ARG A 104 -6.59 -5.34 3.94
N ARG A 105 -6.34 -6.58 3.56
CA ARG A 105 -5.53 -7.52 4.34
C ARG A 105 -4.06 -7.13 4.33
N LEU A 106 -3.52 -6.67 3.19
CA LEU A 106 -2.15 -6.16 3.09
C LEU A 106 -1.94 -4.93 3.98
N VAL A 107 -2.82 -3.92 3.88
CA VAL A 107 -2.75 -2.72 4.75
C VAL A 107 -2.92 -3.11 6.22
N GLY A 108 -3.81 -4.06 6.52
CA GLY A 108 -3.96 -4.61 7.87
C GLY A 108 -2.65 -5.17 8.41
N ALA A 109 -1.96 -6.02 7.63
CA ALA A 109 -0.68 -6.60 8.03
C ALA A 109 0.40 -5.53 8.31
N VAL A 110 0.48 -4.47 7.50
CA VAL A 110 1.38 -3.34 7.76
C VAL A 110 1.01 -2.62 9.06
N CYS A 111 -0.27 -2.37 9.31
CA CYS A 111 -0.73 -1.71 10.53
C CYS A 111 -0.49 -2.56 11.78
N ASP A 112 -0.73 -3.88 11.70
CA ASP A 112 -0.52 -4.82 12.78
C ASP A 112 0.97 -4.94 13.13
N TRP A 113 1.83 -5.00 12.09
CA TRP A 113 3.28 -4.98 12.27
C TRP A 113 3.74 -3.66 12.92
N ALA A 114 3.24 -2.52 12.45
CA ALA A 114 3.60 -1.22 13.02
C ALA A 114 3.22 -1.13 14.51
N ALA A 115 2.04 -1.63 14.87
CA ALA A 115 1.58 -1.70 16.26
C ALA A 115 2.47 -2.63 17.09
N ALA A 116 2.80 -3.82 16.60
CA ALA A 116 3.67 -4.79 17.27
C ALA A 116 5.11 -4.27 17.44
N SER A 117 5.57 -3.43 16.50
CA SER A 117 6.86 -2.74 16.53
C SER A 117 6.86 -1.46 17.37
N SER A 118 5.78 -1.19 18.12
CA SER A 118 5.61 0.01 18.95
C SER A 118 5.76 1.33 18.19
N LEU A 119 5.46 1.33 16.90
CA LEU A 119 5.36 2.55 16.12
C LEU A 119 4.05 3.27 16.43
N ASP A 120 4.05 4.60 16.42
CA ASP A 120 2.88 5.41 16.79
C ASP A 120 1.83 5.48 15.67
N ALA A 121 2.28 5.34 14.41
CA ALA A 121 1.39 5.49 13.27
C ALA A 121 1.90 4.83 11.98
N VAL A 122 0.96 4.64 11.08
CA VAL A 122 1.22 4.38 9.65
C VAL A 122 0.76 5.60 8.85
N THR A 123 1.61 6.07 7.95
CA THR A 123 1.32 7.14 6.98
C THR A 123 1.38 6.60 5.56
N LEU A 124 0.80 7.31 4.61
CA LEU A 124 0.89 7.03 3.19
C LEU A 124 0.63 8.31 2.37
N SER A 125 1.02 8.29 1.10
CA SER A 125 0.61 9.29 0.12
C SER A 125 -0.19 8.62 -0.99
N THR A 126 -1.29 9.23 -1.44
CA THR A 126 -2.19 8.61 -2.42
C THR A 126 -2.97 9.64 -3.22
N PHE A 127 -3.64 9.20 -4.30
CA PHE A 127 -4.57 10.06 -5.04
C PHE A 127 -5.84 10.34 -4.25
N ARG A 128 -6.34 11.57 -4.37
CA ARG A 128 -7.55 12.04 -3.68
C ARG A 128 -8.83 11.42 -4.23
N ALA A 129 -8.96 11.40 -5.57
CA ALA A 129 -10.23 11.16 -6.24
C ALA A 129 -10.58 9.69 -6.51
N PRO A 130 -9.67 8.80 -6.96
CA PRO A 130 -10.05 7.42 -7.25
C PRO A 130 -10.62 6.72 -6.01
N PRO A 131 -11.77 6.01 -6.12
CA PRO A 131 -12.44 5.40 -4.96
C PRO A 131 -11.64 4.27 -4.31
N TRP A 132 -10.67 3.71 -5.02
CA TRP A 132 -9.73 2.70 -4.49
C TRP A 132 -8.47 3.29 -3.86
N ASN A 133 -8.34 4.62 -3.77
CA ASN A 133 -7.23 5.34 -3.14
C ASN A 133 -7.69 5.99 -1.83
N ALA A 134 -7.72 7.32 -1.71
CA ALA A 134 -8.03 7.97 -0.44
C ALA A 134 -9.35 7.51 0.21
N PRO A 135 -10.49 7.31 -0.51
CA PRO A 135 -11.70 6.77 0.07
C PRO A 135 -11.52 5.34 0.63
N PHE A 136 -10.74 4.50 -0.04
CA PHE A 136 -10.42 3.15 0.46
C PHE A 136 -9.65 3.21 1.78
N TYR A 137 -8.58 4.01 1.87
CA TYR A 137 -7.82 4.17 3.11
C TYR A 137 -8.64 4.82 4.22
N ALA A 138 -9.50 5.79 3.90
CA ALA A 138 -10.43 6.38 4.86
C ALA A 138 -11.34 5.32 5.48
N SER A 139 -11.83 4.36 4.69
CA SER A 139 -12.62 3.22 5.19
C SER A 139 -11.86 2.29 6.14
N MET A 140 -10.54 2.43 6.21
CA MET A 140 -9.64 1.70 7.11
C MET A 140 -9.15 2.54 8.29
N GLY A 141 -9.72 3.72 8.50
CA GLY A 141 -9.40 4.60 9.62
C GLY A 141 -8.21 5.54 9.38
N PHE A 142 -7.74 5.66 8.15
CA PHE A 142 -6.80 6.73 7.79
C PHE A 142 -7.54 8.05 7.63
N ARG A 143 -6.94 9.15 8.09
CA ARG A 143 -7.42 10.51 7.87
C ARG A 143 -6.41 11.30 7.03
N VAL A 144 -6.88 12.25 6.28
CA VAL A 144 -6.02 13.18 5.55
C VAL A 144 -5.30 14.11 6.55
N LEU A 145 -4.02 14.33 6.34
CA LEU A 145 -3.23 15.34 7.08
C LEU A 145 -3.38 16.70 6.40
N ALA A 146 -3.56 17.74 7.21
CA ALA A 146 -3.45 19.12 6.76
C ALA A 146 -1.96 19.50 6.57
N ASP A 147 -1.67 20.50 5.77
CA ASP A 147 -0.29 20.90 5.44
C ASP A 147 0.57 21.21 6.66
N HIS A 148 -0.01 21.80 7.71
CA HIS A 148 0.70 22.10 8.95
C HIS A 148 1.04 20.88 9.79
N GLU A 149 0.37 19.73 9.54
CA GLU A 149 0.63 18.44 10.21
C GLU A 149 1.74 17.63 9.51
N LEU A 150 2.15 18.05 8.31
CA LEU A 150 3.20 17.33 7.55
C LEU A 150 4.56 17.54 8.21
N THR A 151 5.18 16.43 8.60
CA THR A 151 6.55 16.42 9.09
C THR A 151 7.55 16.74 7.97
N PRO A 152 8.80 17.12 8.30
CA PRO A 152 9.84 17.30 7.28
C PRO A 152 10.04 16.04 6.39
N ALA A 153 9.88 14.84 6.94
CA ALA A 153 9.99 13.61 6.19
C ALA A 153 8.84 13.47 5.16
N LEU A 154 7.59 13.71 5.58
CA LEU A 154 6.43 13.66 4.69
C LEU A 154 6.47 14.77 3.63
N ARG A 155 6.97 15.95 3.96
CA ARG A 155 7.19 17.02 2.96
C ARG A 155 8.20 16.61 1.90
N ARG A 156 9.25 15.84 2.27
CA ARG A 156 10.20 15.29 1.28
C ARG A 156 9.52 14.28 0.35
N VAL A 157 8.62 13.44 0.87
CA VAL A 157 7.83 12.50 0.04
C VAL A 157 7.01 13.29 -1.00
N VAL A 158 6.22 14.27 -0.55
CA VAL A 158 5.41 15.12 -1.46
C VAL A 158 6.28 15.83 -2.50
N ALA A 159 7.43 16.38 -2.09
CA ALA A 159 8.34 17.04 -3.01
C ALA A 159 8.96 16.06 -4.04
N GLN A 160 9.22 14.81 -3.64
CA GLN A 160 9.73 13.78 -4.53
C GLN A 160 8.65 13.35 -5.54
N GLU A 161 7.42 13.15 -5.11
CA GLU A 161 6.28 12.85 -5.96
C GLU A 161 6.06 13.96 -7.01
N THR A 162 6.12 15.23 -6.57
CA THR A 162 5.99 16.37 -7.46
C THR A 162 7.09 16.39 -8.53
N ARG A 163 8.34 16.07 -8.17
CA ARG A 163 9.45 15.96 -9.15
C ARG A 163 9.25 14.83 -10.16
N ARG A 164 8.53 13.78 -9.80
CA ARG A 164 8.13 12.68 -10.71
C ARG A 164 6.95 13.09 -11.62
N GLY A 165 6.39 14.29 -11.45
CA GLY A 165 5.28 14.81 -12.25
C GLY A 165 3.90 14.52 -11.66
N LEU A 166 3.80 14.01 -10.43
CA LEU A 166 2.52 13.86 -9.74
C LEU A 166 2.04 15.23 -9.26
N ASP A 167 0.80 15.59 -9.64
CA ASP A 167 0.19 16.88 -9.27
C ASP A 167 -0.18 16.87 -7.76
N PRO A 168 0.43 17.75 -6.94
CA PRO A 168 0.14 17.82 -5.50
C PRO A 168 -1.34 18.11 -5.21
N ALA A 169 -2.05 18.81 -6.09
CA ALA A 169 -3.47 19.09 -5.91
C ALA A 169 -4.34 17.82 -5.96
N GLN A 170 -3.87 16.79 -6.65
CA GLN A 170 -4.54 15.50 -6.77
C GLN A 170 -4.08 14.48 -5.71
N ARG A 171 -3.08 14.82 -4.90
CA ARG A 171 -2.49 13.93 -3.89
C ARG A 171 -2.93 14.33 -2.49
N VAL A 172 -2.92 13.37 -1.59
CA VAL A 172 -3.11 13.56 -0.15
C VAL A 172 -2.16 12.68 0.62
N VAL A 173 -1.63 13.22 1.72
CA VAL A 173 -0.95 12.42 2.73
C VAL A 173 -1.97 12.00 3.77
N MET A 174 -1.98 10.72 4.13
CA MET A 174 -2.91 10.18 5.11
C MET A 174 -2.17 9.55 6.28
N TYR A 175 -2.85 9.50 7.41
CA TYR A 175 -2.32 9.06 8.70
C TYR A 175 -3.33 8.16 9.41
N ARG A 176 -2.84 7.09 10.04
CA ARG A 176 -3.58 6.25 10.96
C ARG A 176 -2.71 5.94 12.18
N GLY A 177 -3.17 6.29 13.40
CA GLY A 177 -2.53 5.87 14.64
C GLY A 177 -2.62 4.35 14.82
N THR A 178 -1.59 3.74 15.38
CA THR A 178 -1.53 2.31 15.69
C THR A 178 -2.16 2.00 17.04
N ARG A 179 -2.07 2.91 17.99
CA ARG A 179 -2.72 2.78 19.30
C ARG A 179 -4.22 3.03 19.14
N ARG A 180 -5.04 2.13 19.64
CA ARG A 180 -6.43 2.48 19.94
C ARG A 180 -6.39 3.61 20.95
N SER A 181 -6.92 4.78 20.61
CA SER A 181 -7.24 5.76 21.64
C SER A 181 -8.07 5.02 22.69
N PRO A 182 -7.70 5.08 23.99
CA PRO A 182 -8.57 4.51 25.01
C PRO A 182 -9.93 5.18 24.86
N ALA A 183 -10.98 4.39 24.83
CA ALA A 183 -12.37 4.84 24.63
C ALA A 183 -12.93 5.58 25.88
N TRP A 184 -12.06 6.32 26.59
CA TRP A 184 -12.37 7.05 27.82
C TRP A 184 -11.72 8.43 27.77
N LEU A 185 -12.35 9.35 27.11
CA LEU A 185 -12.35 10.79 27.49
C LEU A 185 -13.57 11.45 26.88
#